data_c7ddad9df5b0ce2057014d2b79036661
#
_entry.id   c7ddad9df5b0ce2057014d2b79036661
#
_cell.length_a   1.000
_cell.length_b   1.000
_cell.length_c   1.000
_cell.angle_alpha   90.00
_cell.angle_beta   90.00
_cell.angle_gamma   90.00
#
_symmetry.space_group_name_H-M   'P 1'
#
loop_
_entity.id
_entity.type
_entity.pdbx_description
1 polymer ?
#
loop_
_entity_poly.entity_id
_entity_poly.type
_entity_poly.pdbx_seq_one_letter_code
_entity_poly.pdbx_strand_id
1 'polypeptide(L)'
;MNLRPRFHLAFPVKDLDSTRSFYVGLLECNTGRESESWIDFDLYGHQIVAHLSPNDCQELDTNIVDEDNIPSRHFGVILDWN
;
A
#
# COMPACT_ATOMS: atom_id res chain seq x y z
N MET A 1 -19.28 16.35 -9.11
CA MET A 1 -18.59 16.24 -7.81
C MET A 1 -18.69 14.80 -7.29
N ASN A 2 -17.58 14.24 -6.89
CA ASN A 2 -17.61 12.91 -6.28
C ASN A 2 -17.92 13.04 -4.80
N LEU A 3 -19.06 12.48 -4.37
CA LEU A 3 -19.52 12.57 -2.99
C LEU A 3 -19.05 11.41 -2.12
N ARG A 4 -18.37 10.43 -2.72
CA ARG A 4 -17.87 9.29 -1.95
C ARG A 4 -16.61 9.70 -1.20
N PRO A 5 -16.52 9.43 0.10
CA PRO A 5 -15.29 9.67 0.83
C PRO A 5 -14.18 8.74 0.33
N ARG A 6 -12.96 9.26 0.34
CA ARG A 6 -11.77 8.48 -0.01
C ARG A 6 -10.86 8.44 1.20
N PHE A 7 -10.29 7.29 1.47
CA PHE A 7 -9.32 7.22 2.55
C PHE A 7 -7.92 7.43 2.01
N HIS A 8 -7.05 7.79 2.92
CA HIS A 8 -5.64 8.01 2.66
C HIS A 8 -4.85 7.10 3.62
N LEU A 9 -3.88 6.37 3.09
CA LEU A 9 -3.02 5.51 3.88
C LEU A 9 -1.57 5.74 3.49
N ALA A 10 -0.72 5.99 4.47
CA ALA A 10 0.72 6.07 4.25
C ALA A 10 1.39 4.85 4.87
N PHE A 11 2.38 4.28 4.19
CA PHE A 11 3.08 3.10 4.68
C PHE A 11 4.56 3.13 4.27
N PRO A 12 5.44 2.51 5.08
CA PRO A 12 6.86 2.49 4.75
C PRO A 12 7.19 1.42 3.73
N VAL A 13 8.19 1.69 2.89
CA VAL A 13 8.71 0.71 1.94
C VAL A 13 10.23 0.73 1.97
N LYS A 14 10.83 -0.38 1.56
CA LYS A 14 12.27 -0.53 1.54
C LYS A 14 12.92 0.11 0.33
N ASP A 15 12.18 0.17 -0.78
CA ASP A 15 12.72 0.68 -2.03
C ASP A 15 11.55 1.09 -2.93
N LEU A 16 11.71 2.23 -3.60
CA LEU A 16 10.64 2.78 -4.42
C LEU A 16 10.51 2.09 -5.77
N ASP A 17 11.61 1.59 -6.34
CA ASP A 17 11.54 0.93 -7.65
C ASP A 17 10.73 -0.35 -7.61
N SER A 18 10.97 -1.22 -6.64
CA SER A 18 10.20 -2.46 -6.50
C SER A 18 8.75 -2.16 -6.12
N THR A 19 8.51 -1.13 -5.33
CA THR A 19 7.16 -0.69 -4.96
C THR A 19 6.40 -0.21 -6.19
N ARG A 20 7.03 0.62 -7.03
CA ARG A 20 6.42 1.07 -8.27
C ARG A 20 6.10 -0.11 -9.19
N SER A 21 7.03 -1.06 -9.34
CA SER A 21 6.80 -2.23 -10.17
C SER A 21 5.61 -3.04 -9.71
N PHE A 22 5.41 -3.15 -8.40
CA PHE A 22 4.27 -3.88 -7.85
C PHE A 22 2.96 -3.13 -8.09
N TYR A 23 2.88 -1.86 -7.68
CA TYR A 23 1.61 -1.13 -7.74
C TYR A 23 1.25 -0.69 -9.15
N VAL A 24 2.20 -0.22 -9.94
CA VAL A 24 1.93 0.20 -11.31
C VAL A 24 1.99 -0.99 -12.27
N GLY A 25 3.03 -1.81 -12.17
CA GLY A 25 3.24 -2.91 -13.11
C GLY A 25 2.27 -4.06 -12.91
N LEU A 26 2.07 -4.51 -11.68
CA LEU A 26 1.23 -5.67 -11.40
C LEU A 26 -0.22 -5.28 -11.12
N LEU A 27 -0.46 -4.30 -10.26
CA LEU A 27 -1.82 -3.90 -9.88
C LEU A 27 -2.43 -2.82 -10.78
N GLU A 28 -1.64 -2.31 -11.72
CA GLU A 28 -2.09 -1.31 -12.70
C GLU A 28 -2.63 -0.03 -12.08
N CYS A 29 -2.11 0.37 -10.92
CA CYS A 29 -2.46 1.63 -10.30
C CYS A 29 -1.87 2.80 -11.08
N ASN A 30 -2.59 3.91 -11.10
CA ASN A 30 -2.01 5.17 -11.57
C ASN A 30 -1.19 5.80 -10.45
N THR A 31 -0.14 6.52 -10.82
CA THR A 31 0.62 7.32 -9.86
C THR A 31 0.02 8.72 -9.78
N GLY A 32 0.14 9.34 -8.61
CA GLY A 32 -0.17 10.74 -8.43
C GLY A 32 1.13 11.55 -8.36
N ARG A 33 1.33 12.26 -7.26
CA ARG A 33 2.57 12.99 -7.05
C ARG A 33 3.65 12.04 -6.55
N GLU A 34 4.90 12.40 -6.78
CA GLU A 34 6.03 11.62 -6.27
C GLU A 34 7.25 12.50 -6.06
N SER A 35 8.15 12.00 -5.22
CA SER A 35 9.42 12.64 -4.96
C SER A 35 10.50 11.56 -4.90
N GLU A 36 11.70 11.92 -4.48
CA GLU A 36 12.78 10.95 -4.30
C GLU A 36 12.54 10.00 -3.13
N SER A 37 11.60 10.34 -2.23
CA SER A 37 11.38 9.58 -1.00
C SER A 37 9.96 9.08 -0.83
N TRP A 38 9.05 9.36 -1.75
CA TRP A 38 7.68 8.86 -1.63
C TRP A 38 6.96 8.88 -2.98
N ILE A 39 5.92 8.05 -3.10
CA ILE A 39 5.08 7.95 -4.29
C ILE A 39 3.63 7.82 -3.86
N ASP A 40 2.74 8.64 -4.43
CA ASP A 40 1.29 8.48 -4.29
C ASP A 40 0.78 7.51 -5.36
N PHE A 41 -0.13 6.63 -4.98
CA PHE A 41 -0.84 5.75 -5.92
C PHE A 41 -2.34 5.90 -5.75
N ASP A 42 -3.06 5.73 -6.84
CA ASP A 42 -4.51 5.58 -6.83
C ASP A 42 -4.82 4.08 -6.77
N LEU A 43 -5.34 3.60 -5.64
CA LEU A 43 -5.74 2.21 -5.46
C LEU A 43 -7.25 2.16 -5.29
N TYR A 44 -7.94 1.77 -6.35
CA TYR A 44 -9.42 1.69 -6.37
C TYR A 44 -10.08 3.01 -5.95
N GLY A 45 -9.52 4.14 -6.37
CA GLY A 45 -10.06 5.45 -6.07
C GLY A 45 -9.60 6.04 -4.75
N HIS A 46 -8.82 5.30 -3.96
CA HIS A 46 -8.27 5.78 -2.69
C HIS A 46 -6.80 6.11 -2.84
N GLN A 47 -6.31 7.03 -2.02
CA GLN A 47 -4.91 7.44 -2.07
C GLN A 47 -4.08 6.63 -1.10
N ILE A 48 -3.07 5.92 -1.61
CA ILE A 48 -2.05 5.31 -0.76
C ILE A 48 -0.71 5.95 -1.09
N VAL A 49 0.14 6.09 -0.08
CA VAL A 49 1.44 6.74 -0.24
C VAL A 49 2.53 5.83 0.31
N ALA A 50 3.45 5.44 -0.56
CA ALA A 50 4.62 4.68 -0.14
C ALA A 50 5.73 5.66 0.23
N HIS A 51 6.21 5.57 1.46
CA HIS A 51 7.33 6.37 1.94
C HIS A 51 8.58 5.52 2.04
N LEU A 52 9.68 5.99 1.44
CA LEU A 52 10.95 5.30 1.55
C LEU A 52 11.45 5.38 2.99
N SER A 53 11.36 4.29 3.71
CA SER A 53 11.74 4.22 5.12
C SER A 53 12.17 2.79 5.47
N PRO A 54 13.37 2.37 5.00
CA PRO A 54 13.80 0.98 5.22
C PRO A 54 13.84 0.56 6.68
N ASN A 55 14.15 1.48 7.59
CA ASN A 55 14.21 1.17 9.01
C ASN A 55 12.85 0.81 9.61
N ASP A 56 11.77 1.31 9.03
CA ASP A 56 10.41 1.02 9.48
C ASP A 56 9.84 -0.25 8.84
N CYS A 57 10.61 -0.91 7.98
CA CYS A 57 10.20 -2.15 7.32
C CYS A 57 10.80 -3.39 7.99
N GLN A 58 11.14 -3.28 9.26
CA GLN A 58 11.65 -4.41 10.02
C GLN A 58 10.52 -5.38 10.37
N GLU A 59 10.90 -6.51 10.97
CA GLU A 59 9.95 -7.55 11.35
C GLU A 59 8.78 -6.98 12.15
N LEU A 60 7.56 -7.35 11.76
CA LEU A 60 6.35 -6.85 12.40
C LEU A 60 5.81 -7.85 13.41
N ASP A 61 5.12 -7.33 14.43
CA ASP A 61 4.34 -8.19 15.31
C ASP A 61 3.26 -8.90 14.50
N THR A 62 2.98 -10.14 14.86
CA THR A 62 1.99 -10.97 14.19
C THR A 62 0.94 -11.46 15.17
N ASN A 63 -0.23 -11.80 14.63
CA ASN A 63 -1.27 -12.50 15.36
C ASN A 63 -1.60 -13.77 14.61
N ILE A 64 -2.09 -14.78 15.33
CA ILE A 64 -2.46 -16.04 14.71
C ILE A 64 -3.87 -15.90 14.14
N VAL A 65 -4.00 -16.13 12.83
CA VAL A 65 -5.28 -16.13 12.13
C VAL A 65 -5.30 -17.38 11.26
N ASP A 66 -6.31 -18.24 11.46
CA ASP A 66 -6.43 -19.51 10.73
C ASP A 66 -5.13 -20.33 10.77
N GLU A 67 -4.52 -20.42 11.96
CA GLU A 67 -3.29 -21.17 12.23
C GLU A 67 -2.02 -20.56 11.61
N ASP A 68 -2.11 -19.40 10.95
CA ASP A 68 -0.96 -18.71 10.39
C ASP A 68 -0.60 -17.47 11.20
N ASN A 69 0.69 -17.15 11.28
CA ASN A 69 1.16 -15.91 11.88
C ASN A 69 0.99 -14.79 10.86
N ILE A 70 0.07 -13.88 11.12
CA ILE A 70 -0.25 -12.78 10.22
C ILE A 70 0.28 -11.47 10.80
N PRO A 71 1.00 -10.66 10.02
CA PRO A 71 1.44 -9.35 10.51
C PRO A 71 0.26 -8.52 11.00
N SER A 72 0.40 -7.91 12.18
CA SER A 72 -0.68 -7.12 12.75
C SER A 72 -0.94 -5.84 11.97
N ARG A 73 0.05 -5.36 11.21
CA ARG A 73 -0.08 -4.20 10.34
C ARG A 73 -0.09 -4.64 8.88
N HIS A 74 -1.25 -4.54 8.26
CA HIS A 74 -1.41 -4.83 6.83
C HIS A 74 -2.67 -4.13 6.33
N PHE A 75 -2.80 -4.06 5.01
CA PHE A 75 -4.01 -3.54 4.39
C PHE A 75 -4.26 -4.29 3.09
N GLY A 76 -5.47 -4.16 2.58
CA GLY A 76 -5.82 -4.80 1.33
C GLY A 76 -7.15 -4.28 0.79
N VAL A 77 -7.51 -4.76 -0.38
CA VAL A 77 -8.77 -4.45 -1.03
C VAL A 77 -9.61 -5.73 -1.07
N ILE A 78 -10.83 -5.64 -0.61
CA ILE A 78 -11.76 -6.77 -0.66
C ILE A 78 -12.47 -6.69 -1.99
N LEU A 79 -12.29 -7.72 -2.81
CA LEU A 79 -12.92 -7.79 -4.13
C LEU A 79 -14.09 -8.75 -4.09
N ASP A 80 -15.12 -8.43 -4.89
CA ASP A 80 -16.24 -9.32 -5.02
C ASP A 80 -15.82 -10.59 -5.76
N TRP A 81 -16.41 -11.69 -5.38
CA TRP A 81 -16.06 -13.00 -5.88
C TRP A 81 -16.85 -13.31 -7.15
N ASN A 82 -16.50 -12.63 -8.23
CA ASN A 82 -17.19 -12.84 -9.52
C ASN A 82 -16.17 -12.99 -10.64
#